data_c2c72b07505258db9d373cfe4cd3eac6
#
_entry.id   c2c72b07505258db9d373cfe4cd3eac6
#
_cell.length_a   1.000
_cell.length_b   1.000
_cell.length_c   1.000
_cell.angle_alpha   90.00
_cell.angle_beta   90.00
_cell.angle_gamma   90.00
#
_symmetry.space_group_name_H-M   'P 1'
#
loop_
_entity.id
_entity.type
_entity.pdbx_description
1 polymer ?
#
loop_
_entity_poly.entity_id
_entity_poly.type
_entity_poly.pdbx_seq_one_letter_code
_entity_poly.pdbx_strand_id
1 'polypeptide(L)'
;DLIIMPHIFPGEILTNMRDHGICLPPTLLIATDYTCIPFTEEVQCDRYVIPSDDLCPAFTRWGIPKERLYPLGIPVDQSFENPPDKQESLRRLGLDPSLRYLLVVGGSMGAGGLMRVISILQKQYESSPDIRLIVICGSNQPLYRRLKERYGERLLLVQHTSQMADYMKACELLISKPGGLSSTEAAVSCTPLIHINPIPGCESKNMEYFSSRGMSLAVHSLQKELLPAVEQLLQPFAARQMLACQQQNISRHAAERICDLAQQLVDSSISAVSK
;
A
#
# COMPACT_ATOMS: atom_id res chain seq x y z
N ASP A 1 -16.41 16.93 -18.60
CA ASP A 1 -15.22 16.14 -18.28
C ASP A 1 -14.79 16.41 -16.84
N LEU A 2 -13.87 15.59 -16.30
CA LEU A 2 -13.39 15.63 -14.91
C LEU A 2 -11.87 15.40 -14.91
N ILE A 3 -11.14 16.04 -13.98
CA ILE A 3 -9.72 15.78 -13.76
C ILE A 3 -9.55 15.04 -12.44
N ILE A 4 -9.00 13.84 -12.48
CA ILE A 4 -8.68 13.02 -11.29
C ILE A 4 -7.17 13.02 -11.08
N MET A 5 -6.75 13.30 -9.85
CA MET A 5 -5.34 13.44 -9.48
C MET A 5 -5.00 12.55 -8.29
N PRO A 6 -4.17 11.52 -8.48
CA PRO A 6 -3.68 10.70 -7.37
C PRO A 6 -2.39 11.26 -6.73
N HIS A 7 -2.04 12.51 -7.03
CA HIS A 7 -0.84 13.19 -6.50
C HIS A 7 -1.07 14.69 -6.41
N ILE A 8 -0.41 15.36 -5.46
CA ILE A 8 -0.58 16.81 -5.21
C ILE A 8 -0.03 17.70 -6.32
N PHE A 9 1.08 17.36 -6.97
CA PHE A 9 1.73 18.24 -7.96
C PHE A 9 0.81 18.65 -9.13
N PRO A 10 0.05 17.76 -9.77
CA PRO A 10 -0.97 18.20 -10.72
C PRO A 10 -2.01 19.14 -10.08
N GLY A 11 -2.37 18.89 -8.80
CA GLY A 11 -3.29 19.73 -8.07
C GLY A 11 -2.78 21.16 -7.87
N GLU A 12 -1.52 21.34 -7.52
CA GLU A 12 -0.87 22.66 -7.40
C GLU A 12 -0.86 23.40 -8.75
N ILE A 13 -0.55 22.68 -9.84
CA ILE A 13 -0.59 23.27 -11.19
C ILE A 13 -2.01 23.76 -11.53
N LEU A 14 -3.03 22.94 -11.29
CA LEU A 14 -4.42 23.30 -11.57
C LEU A 14 -4.91 24.44 -10.67
N THR A 15 -4.48 24.49 -9.40
CA THR A 15 -4.75 25.59 -8.49
C THR A 15 -4.18 26.89 -9.06
N ASN A 16 -2.92 26.89 -9.47
CA ASN A 16 -2.28 28.05 -10.08
C ASN A 16 -2.99 28.50 -11.38
N MET A 17 -3.42 27.56 -12.24
CA MET A 17 -4.22 27.89 -13.43
C MET A 17 -5.54 28.55 -13.07
N ARG A 18 -6.22 28.06 -12.03
CA ARG A 18 -7.50 28.63 -11.53
C ARG A 18 -7.32 30.06 -11.00
N ASP A 19 -6.24 30.31 -10.25
CA ASP A 19 -5.90 31.63 -9.72
C ASP A 19 -5.59 32.64 -10.82
N HIS A 20 -5.14 32.16 -11.99
CA HIS A 20 -4.95 32.99 -13.21
C HIS A 20 -6.19 33.07 -14.11
N GLY A 21 -7.37 32.65 -13.59
CA GLY A 21 -8.65 32.81 -14.28
C GLY A 21 -8.92 31.80 -15.39
N ILE A 22 -8.15 30.69 -15.45
CA ILE A 22 -8.39 29.59 -16.37
C ILE A 22 -9.56 28.75 -15.87
N CYS A 23 -10.61 28.63 -16.67
CA CYS A 23 -11.74 27.77 -16.37
C CYS A 23 -11.33 26.31 -16.52
N LEU A 24 -11.49 25.53 -15.45
CA LEU A 24 -11.14 24.12 -15.39
C LEU A 24 -12.39 23.26 -15.23
N PRO A 25 -12.37 22.01 -15.75
CA PRO A 25 -13.35 21.00 -15.36
C PRO A 25 -13.33 20.75 -13.85
N PRO A 26 -14.36 20.11 -13.26
CA PRO A 26 -14.31 19.65 -11.89
C PRO A 26 -13.06 18.83 -11.59
N THR A 27 -12.56 18.92 -10.37
CA THR A 27 -11.30 18.33 -9.94
C THR A 27 -11.51 17.42 -8.73
N LEU A 28 -10.90 16.24 -8.76
CA LEU A 28 -10.92 15.24 -7.71
C LEU A 28 -9.48 14.85 -7.33
N LEU A 29 -9.07 15.14 -6.10
CA LEU A 29 -7.80 14.67 -5.54
C LEU A 29 -8.03 13.36 -4.78
N ILE A 30 -7.18 12.36 -5.00
CA ILE A 30 -7.18 11.11 -4.26
C ILE A 30 -5.92 11.07 -3.39
N ALA A 31 -6.09 11.15 -2.07
CA ALA A 31 -4.99 10.98 -1.13
C ALA A 31 -4.59 9.50 -1.07
N THR A 32 -3.30 9.22 -1.23
CA THR A 32 -2.73 7.86 -1.29
C THR A 32 -1.88 7.49 -0.07
N ASP A 33 -1.93 8.31 0.99
CA ASP A 33 -1.28 8.09 2.28
C ASP A 33 -2.27 8.26 3.43
N TYR A 34 -2.07 7.53 4.53
CA TYR A 34 -2.92 7.59 5.74
C TYR A 34 -2.60 8.80 6.63
N THR A 35 -2.40 9.92 5.98
CA THR A 35 -2.16 11.23 6.60
C THR A 35 -2.45 12.33 5.57
N CYS A 36 -2.74 13.54 6.05
CA CYS A 36 -2.65 14.72 5.20
C CYS A 36 -1.17 15.03 4.96
N ILE A 37 -0.71 14.88 3.72
CA ILE A 37 0.67 15.19 3.36
C ILE A 37 0.87 16.69 3.23
N PRO A 38 2.09 17.23 3.47
CA PRO A 38 2.38 18.65 3.27
C PRO A 38 1.97 19.12 1.87
N PHE A 39 1.55 20.37 1.77
CA PHE A 39 1.07 21.06 0.55
C PHE A 39 -0.31 20.58 0.05
N THR A 40 -0.96 19.60 0.69
CA THR A 40 -2.34 19.26 0.33
C THR A 40 -3.29 20.42 0.56
N GLU A 41 -3.03 21.25 1.56
CA GLU A 41 -3.76 22.48 1.89
C GLU A 41 -3.67 23.57 0.83
N GLU A 42 -2.62 23.56 0.02
CA GLU A 42 -2.42 24.54 -1.08
C GLU A 42 -3.19 24.14 -2.34
N VAL A 43 -3.65 22.91 -2.43
CA VAL A 43 -4.38 22.39 -3.59
C VAL A 43 -5.87 22.68 -3.45
N GLN A 44 -6.42 23.47 -4.39
CA GLN A 44 -7.85 23.79 -4.45
C GLN A 44 -8.59 22.81 -5.35
N CYS A 45 -9.17 21.77 -4.77
CA CYS A 45 -9.98 20.78 -5.48
C CYS A 45 -11.45 20.89 -5.11
N ASP A 46 -12.32 20.46 -6.03
CA ASP A 46 -13.77 20.41 -5.78
C ASP A 46 -14.09 19.31 -4.77
N ARG A 47 -13.37 18.18 -4.81
CA ARG A 47 -13.51 17.07 -3.86
C ARG A 47 -12.16 16.42 -3.57
N TYR A 48 -12.04 15.86 -2.37
CA TYR A 48 -10.86 15.13 -1.89
C TYR A 48 -11.31 13.76 -1.40
N VAL A 49 -10.83 12.72 -2.05
CA VAL A 49 -10.95 11.35 -1.51
C VAL A 49 -9.84 11.13 -0.52
N ILE A 50 -10.22 10.68 0.68
CA ILE A 50 -9.30 10.37 1.77
C ILE A 50 -9.43 8.90 2.19
N PRO A 51 -8.37 8.30 2.79
CA PRO A 51 -8.36 6.87 3.07
C PRO A 51 -9.43 6.40 4.06
N SER A 52 -9.81 7.24 5.03
CA SER A 52 -10.71 6.84 6.11
C SER A 52 -11.34 8.07 6.79
N ASP A 53 -12.52 7.90 7.39
CA ASP A 53 -13.27 8.97 8.07
C ASP A 53 -12.52 9.52 9.31
N ASP A 54 -11.84 8.67 10.04
CA ASP A 54 -11.06 9.07 11.22
C ASP A 54 -9.84 9.95 10.88
N LEU A 55 -9.50 10.09 9.60
CA LEU A 55 -8.49 11.02 9.10
C LEU A 55 -9.07 12.41 8.78
N CYS A 56 -10.39 12.61 8.72
CA CYS A 56 -11.00 13.93 8.47
C CYS A 56 -10.39 15.04 9.34
N PRO A 57 -10.17 14.85 10.67
CA PRO A 57 -9.54 15.88 11.50
C PRO A 57 -8.12 16.26 11.07
N ALA A 58 -7.37 15.34 10.48
CA ALA A 58 -6.02 15.63 9.98
C ALA A 58 -6.05 16.57 8.77
N PHE A 59 -7.04 16.39 7.88
CA PHE A 59 -7.22 17.23 6.70
C PHE A 59 -7.86 18.58 7.04
N THR A 60 -8.90 18.60 7.90
CA THR A 60 -9.56 19.87 8.29
C THR A 60 -8.67 20.78 9.11
N ARG A 61 -7.72 20.25 9.89
CA ARG A 61 -6.71 21.04 10.61
C ARG A 61 -5.87 21.91 9.67
N TRP A 62 -5.65 21.44 8.44
CA TRP A 62 -4.93 22.15 7.40
C TRP A 62 -5.83 23.03 6.52
N GLY A 63 -7.10 23.23 6.92
CA GLY A 63 -8.02 24.16 6.28
C GLY A 63 -8.84 23.56 5.13
N ILE A 64 -8.76 22.25 4.87
CA ILE A 64 -9.60 21.62 3.86
C ILE A 64 -11.02 21.49 4.41
N PRO A 65 -12.05 22.05 3.72
CA PRO A 65 -13.43 22.01 4.19
C PRO A 65 -13.95 20.58 4.31
N LYS A 66 -14.59 20.26 5.45
CA LYS A 66 -15.10 18.92 5.74
C LYS A 66 -16.07 18.41 4.67
N GLU A 67 -16.90 19.29 4.14
CA GLU A 67 -17.91 18.99 3.11
C GLU A 67 -17.28 18.61 1.75
N ARG A 68 -15.99 18.84 1.57
CA ARG A 68 -15.24 18.40 0.39
C ARG A 68 -14.48 17.10 0.60
N LEU A 69 -14.45 16.55 1.83
CA LEU A 69 -13.77 15.30 2.17
C LEU A 69 -14.69 14.09 1.98
N TYR A 70 -14.22 13.11 1.24
CA TYR A 70 -14.90 11.85 0.96
C TYR A 70 -14.05 10.66 1.43
N PRO A 71 -14.38 10.03 2.57
CA PRO A 71 -13.61 8.92 3.13
C PRO A 71 -13.93 7.60 2.42
N LEU A 72 -13.54 7.48 1.17
CA LEU A 72 -13.85 6.33 0.32
C LEU A 72 -12.77 5.25 0.33
N GLY A 73 -11.58 5.55 0.84
CA GLY A 73 -10.45 4.62 0.82
C GLY A 73 -9.45 4.91 -0.29
N ILE A 74 -8.34 4.21 -0.26
CA ILE A 74 -7.33 4.23 -1.33
C ILE A 74 -7.72 3.17 -2.37
N PRO A 75 -7.87 3.53 -3.65
CA PRO A 75 -8.22 2.57 -4.68
C PRO A 75 -7.07 1.61 -4.95
N VAL A 76 -7.39 0.33 -5.07
CA VAL A 76 -6.46 -0.72 -5.46
C VAL A 76 -6.98 -1.45 -6.71
N ASP A 77 -6.09 -2.15 -7.41
CA ASP A 77 -6.50 -2.97 -8.55
C ASP A 77 -7.46 -4.09 -8.12
N GLN A 78 -8.38 -4.46 -9.02
CA GLN A 78 -9.41 -5.47 -8.75
C GLN A 78 -8.83 -6.83 -8.36
N SER A 79 -7.62 -7.15 -8.79
CA SER A 79 -6.93 -8.39 -8.41
C SER A 79 -6.64 -8.47 -6.90
N PHE A 80 -6.47 -7.34 -6.20
CA PHE A 80 -6.33 -7.30 -4.75
C PHE A 80 -7.67 -7.41 -4.03
N GLU A 81 -8.74 -6.87 -4.62
CA GLU A 81 -10.11 -6.97 -4.07
C GLU A 81 -10.63 -8.40 -4.08
N ASN A 82 -10.36 -9.13 -5.16
CA ASN A 82 -10.83 -10.49 -5.40
C ASN A 82 -9.66 -11.43 -5.73
N PRO A 83 -8.67 -11.57 -4.83
CA PRO A 83 -7.55 -12.46 -5.09
C PRO A 83 -8.04 -13.91 -5.16
N PRO A 84 -7.39 -14.77 -5.96
CA PRO A 84 -7.61 -16.20 -5.90
C PRO A 84 -7.37 -16.74 -4.48
N ASP A 85 -7.79 -17.95 -4.20
CA ASP A 85 -7.37 -18.59 -2.95
C ASP A 85 -5.85 -18.90 -2.94
N LYS A 86 -5.32 -19.26 -1.76
CA LYS A 86 -3.89 -19.50 -1.59
C LYS A 86 -3.37 -20.62 -2.50
N GLN A 87 -4.12 -21.70 -2.68
CA GLN A 87 -3.69 -22.84 -3.48
C GLN A 87 -3.63 -22.49 -4.98
N GLU A 88 -4.63 -21.77 -5.45
CA GLU A 88 -4.66 -21.30 -6.84
C GLU A 88 -3.55 -20.28 -7.10
N SER A 89 -3.27 -19.38 -6.15
CA SER A 89 -2.15 -18.43 -6.25
C SER A 89 -0.79 -19.14 -6.30
N LEU A 90 -0.57 -20.15 -5.45
CA LEU A 90 0.63 -20.99 -5.50
C LEU A 90 0.78 -21.67 -6.86
N ARG A 91 -0.30 -22.25 -7.38
CA ARG A 91 -0.31 -22.91 -8.69
C ARG A 91 0.02 -21.95 -9.83
N ARG A 92 -0.59 -20.76 -9.85
CA ARG A 92 -0.33 -19.74 -10.89
C ARG A 92 1.12 -19.27 -10.88
N LEU A 93 1.72 -19.18 -9.71
CA LEU A 93 3.12 -18.78 -9.53
C LEU A 93 4.12 -19.94 -9.74
N GLY A 94 3.65 -21.19 -9.92
CA GLY A 94 4.50 -22.37 -10.03
C GLY A 94 5.26 -22.68 -8.72
N LEU A 95 4.68 -22.32 -7.57
CA LEU A 95 5.26 -22.51 -6.25
C LEU A 95 4.85 -23.85 -5.65
N ASP A 96 5.75 -24.48 -4.89
CA ASP A 96 5.48 -25.75 -4.20
C ASP A 96 4.48 -25.54 -3.06
N PRO A 97 3.29 -26.16 -3.10
CA PRO A 97 2.26 -25.99 -2.07
C PRO A 97 2.60 -26.63 -0.71
N SER A 98 3.66 -27.45 -0.64
CA SER A 98 4.15 -28.01 0.62
C SER A 98 5.02 -27.03 1.42
N LEU A 99 5.44 -25.91 0.79
CA LEU A 99 6.30 -24.91 1.39
C LEU A 99 5.51 -23.68 1.84
N ARG A 100 6.06 -22.99 2.82
CA ARG A 100 5.58 -21.71 3.34
C ARG A 100 6.48 -20.59 2.83
N TYR A 101 5.90 -19.52 2.36
CA TYR A 101 6.64 -18.43 1.74
C TYR A 101 6.54 -17.15 2.54
N LEU A 102 7.68 -16.46 2.74
CA LEU A 102 7.76 -15.11 3.28
C LEU A 102 8.05 -14.16 2.13
N LEU A 103 7.18 -13.19 1.93
CA LEU A 103 7.31 -12.20 0.85
C LEU A 103 8.03 -10.95 1.35
N VAL A 104 9.11 -10.57 0.69
CA VAL A 104 9.87 -9.35 0.97
C VAL A 104 9.83 -8.45 -0.26
N VAL A 105 9.32 -7.23 -0.10
CA VAL A 105 9.17 -6.27 -1.20
C VAL A 105 9.95 -5.00 -0.91
N GLY A 106 10.84 -4.62 -1.83
CA GLY A 106 11.73 -3.48 -1.67
C GLY A 106 11.16 -2.11 -2.04
N GLY A 107 9.94 -2.06 -2.56
CA GLY A 107 9.38 -0.88 -3.20
C GLY A 107 10.08 -0.55 -4.53
N SER A 108 9.50 0.38 -5.31
CA SER A 108 9.96 0.70 -6.67
C SER A 108 11.41 1.18 -6.74
N MET A 109 11.91 1.84 -5.70
CA MET A 109 13.28 2.37 -5.66
C MET A 109 14.25 1.49 -4.87
N GLY A 110 13.82 0.38 -4.27
CA GLY A 110 14.67 -0.56 -3.54
C GLY A 110 15.53 0.08 -2.44
N ALA A 111 15.12 1.22 -1.92
CA ALA A 111 15.89 2.01 -1.00
C ALA A 111 16.02 1.34 0.38
N GLY A 112 17.20 1.35 0.90
CA GLY A 112 17.52 1.27 2.31
C GLY A 112 17.25 -0.04 3.05
N GLY A 113 18.28 -0.81 3.30
CA GLY A 113 18.23 -1.87 4.31
C GLY A 113 17.69 -3.22 3.87
N LEU A 114 17.16 -3.38 2.64
CA LEU A 114 16.58 -4.64 2.18
C LEU A 114 17.58 -5.79 2.20
N MET A 115 18.84 -5.54 1.79
CA MET A 115 19.92 -6.52 1.93
C MET A 115 20.09 -7.02 3.36
N ARG A 116 19.92 -6.14 4.34
CA ARG A 116 20.03 -6.49 5.75
C ARG A 116 18.85 -7.33 6.23
N VAL A 117 17.63 -6.96 5.83
CA VAL A 117 16.41 -7.74 6.07
C VAL A 117 16.56 -9.15 5.53
N ILE A 118 16.94 -9.28 4.25
CA ILE A 118 17.15 -10.58 3.59
C ILE A 118 18.26 -11.37 4.27
N SER A 119 19.36 -10.71 4.67
CA SER A 119 20.47 -11.40 5.36
C SER A 119 20.04 -11.98 6.71
N ILE A 120 19.22 -11.25 7.47
CA ILE A 120 18.71 -11.72 8.76
C ILE A 120 17.78 -12.93 8.54
N LEU A 121 16.81 -12.80 7.64
CA LEU A 121 15.82 -13.84 7.35
C LEU A 121 16.49 -15.09 6.75
N GLN A 122 17.41 -14.91 5.80
CA GLN A 122 18.13 -16.02 5.17
C GLN A 122 18.95 -16.80 6.19
N LYS A 123 19.68 -16.10 7.08
CA LYS A 123 20.43 -16.75 8.15
C LYS A 123 19.54 -17.60 9.07
N GLN A 124 18.31 -17.13 9.33
CA GLN A 124 17.36 -17.83 10.19
C GLN A 124 16.74 -19.06 9.49
N TYR A 125 16.38 -18.91 8.21
CA TYR A 125 15.52 -19.88 7.53
C TYR A 125 16.21 -20.69 6.42
N GLU A 126 17.52 -20.50 6.15
CA GLU A 126 18.21 -21.23 5.08
C GLU A 126 18.23 -22.74 5.29
N SER A 127 18.21 -23.20 6.53
CA SER A 127 18.13 -24.63 6.90
C SER A 127 16.72 -25.10 7.25
N SER A 128 15.71 -24.22 7.11
CA SER A 128 14.34 -24.61 7.35
C SER A 128 13.85 -25.59 6.27
N PRO A 129 13.23 -26.69 6.64
CA PRO A 129 12.72 -27.65 5.65
C PRO A 129 11.53 -27.07 4.85
N ASP A 130 10.77 -26.16 5.44
CA ASP A 130 9.46 -25.74 4.96
C ASP A 130 9.33 -24.24 4.62
N ILE A 131 10.25 -23.37 5.05
CA ILE A 131 10.16 -21.92 4.80
C ILE A 131 11.10 -21.49 3.67
N ARG A 132 10.59 -20.67 2.75
CA ARG A 132 11.34 -20.05 1.66
C ARG A 132 11.06 -18.55 1.57
N LEU A 133 12.08 -17.80 1.13
CA LEU A 133 11.94 -16.36 0.92
C LEU A 133 11.68 -16.06 -0.56
N ILE A 134 10.65 -15.25 -0.80
CA ILE A 134 10.41 -14.61 -2.11
C ILE A 134 10.79 -13.14 -1.97
N VAL A 135 11.64 -12.65 -2.85
CA VAL A 135 12.07 -11.25 -2.86
C VAL A 135 11.71 -10.59 -4.18
N ILE A 136 10.84 -9.59 -4.12
CA ILE A 136 10.48 -8.78 -5.29
C ILE A 136 11.32 -7.50 -5.26
N CYS A 137 12.19 -7.35 -6.26
CA CYS A 137 13.13 -6.24 -6.36
C CYS A 137 12.57 -5.02 -7.13
N GLY A 138 11.43 -5.18 -7.80
CA GLY A 138 10.87 -4.14 -8.68
C GLY A 138 11.84 -3.76 -9.80
N SER A 139 12.01 -2.47 -10.03
CA SER A 139 12.92 -1.92 -11.05
C SER A 139 14.39 -1.88 -10.61
N ASN A 140 14.71 -2.29 -9.36
CA ASN A 140 16.06 -2.21 -8.81
C ASN A 140 16.97 -3.33 -9.32
N GLN A 141 17.48 -3.19 -10.53
CA GLN A 141 18.41 -4.14 -11.17
C GLN A 141 19.71 -4.36 -10.37
N PRO A 142 20.37 -3.33 -9.81
CA PRO A 142 21.55 -3.52 -8.98
C PRO A 142 21.28 -4.42 -7.77
N LEU A 143 20.15 -4.23 -7.08
CA LEU A 143 19.76 -5.08 -5.95
C LEU A 143 19.55 -6.53 -6.39
N TYR A 144 18.81 -6.75 -7.48
CA TYR A 144 18.55 -8.08 -8.03
C TYR A 144 19.86 -8.83 -8.33
N ARG A 145 20.81 -8.19 -9.03
CA ARG A 145 22.12 -8.79 -9.36
C ARG A 145 22.89 -9.17 -8.11
N ARG A 146 23.00 -8.24 -7.14
CA ARG A 146 23.69 -8.49 -5.86
C ARG A 146 23.10 -9.64 -5.07
N LEU A 147 21.77 -9.75 -5.04
CA LEU A 147 21.08 -10.85 -4.36
C LEU A 147 21.31 -12.17 -5.08
N LYS A 148 21.26 -12.18 -6.42
CA LYS A 148 21.52 -13.37 -7.23
C LYS A 148 22.95 -13.87 -7.06
N GLU A 149 23.94 -12.98 -7.08
CA GLU A 149 25.35 -13.32 -6.85
C GLU A 149 25.58 -13.89 -5.44
N ARG A 150 24.93 -13.30 -4.43
CA ARG A 150 25.17 -13.69 -3.03
C ARG A 150 24.41 -14.95 -2.62
N TYR A 151 23.20 -15.15 -3.07
CA TYR A 151 22.30 -16.19 -2.57
C TYR A 151 21.91 -17.24 -3.62
N GLY A 152 22.03 -16.93 -4.92
CA GLY A 152 21.68 -17.85 -6.01
C GLY A 152 20.26 -18.40 -5.88
N GLU A 153 20.13 -19.71 -5.98
CA GLU A 153 18.85 -20.43 -5.90
C GLU A 153 18.26 -20.56 -4.47
N ARG A 154 18.98 -20.07 -3.47
CA ARG A 154 18.49 -20.04 -2.08
C ARG A 154 17.39 -19.02 -1.85
N LEU A 155 17.19 -18.09 -2.79
CA LEU A 155 16.11 -17.11 -2.81
C LEU A 155 15.31 -17.23 -4.09
N LEU A 156 13.99 -17.11 -3.98
CA LEU A 156 13.12 -16.90 -5.13
C LEU A 156 13.13 -15.40 -5.46
N LEU A 157 13.95 -15.04 -6.45
CA LEU A 157 14.12 -13.64 -6.84
C LEU A 157 13.24 -13.27 -8.02
N VAL A 158 12.41 -12.26 -7.81
CA VAL A 158 11.52 -11.69 -8.82
C VAL A 158 11.93 -10.25 -9.08
N GLN A 159 11.99 -9.83 -10.33
CA GLN A 159 12.23 -8.44 -10.71
C GLN A 159 10.93 -7.65 -10.58
N HIS A 160 10.36 -7.25 -11.67
CA HIS A 160 9.03 -6.63 -11.73
C HIS A 160 7.98 -7.71 -12.00
N THR A 161 6.80 -7.57 -11.38
CA THR A 161 5.68 -8.48 -11.60
C THR A 161 4.36 -7.72 -11.65
N SER A 162 3.45 -8.18 -12.50
CA SER A 162 2.02 -7.79 -12.49
C SER A 162 1.16 -8.73 -11.62
N GLN A 163 1.76 -9.80 -11.05
CA GLN A 163 1.07 -10.80 -10.24
C GLN A 163 1.22 -10.56 -8.73
N MET A 164 1.34 -9.29 -8.30
CA MET A 164 1.58 -8.96 -6.88
C MET A 164 0.48 -9.51 -5.96
N ALA A 165 -0.78 -9.49 -6.39
CA ALA A 165 -1.90 -10.02 -5.63
C ALA A 165 -1.76 -11.53 -5.39
N ASP A 166 -1.32 -12.31 -6.40
CA ASP A 166 -1.04 -13.74 -6.26
C ASP A 166 0.11 -13.97 -5.26
N TYR A 167 1.22 -13.20 -5.34
CA TYR A 167 2.32 -13.30 -4.38
C TYR A 167 1.89 -12.98 -2.95
N MET A 168 1.11 -11.92 -2.73
CA MET A 168 0.57 -11.58 -1.42
C MET A 168 -0.30 -12.72 -0.88
N LYS A 169 -1.14 -13.31 -1.71
CA LYS A 169 -2.05 -14.38 -1.31
C LYS A 169 -1.36 -15.73 -1.08
N ALA A 170 -0.31 -16.04 -1.86
CA ALA A 170 0.46 -17.27 -1.74
C ALA A 170 1.33 -17.30 -0.47
N CYS A 171 1.76 -16.14 0.04
CA CYS A 171 2.70 -16.02 1.15
C CYS A 171 2.01 -15.97 2.52
N GLU A 172 2.75 -16.36 3.56
CA GLU A 172 2.27 -16.30 4.96
C GLU A 172 2.17 -14.85 5.46
N LEU A 173 3.09 -14.00 5.01
CA LEU A 173 3.15 -12.59 5.37
C LEU A 173 3.96 -11.78 4.35
N LEU A 174 3.72 -10.48 4.35
CA LEU A 174 4.49 -9.50 3.59
C LEU A 174 5.37 -8.67 4.53
N ILE A 175 6.63 -8.49 4.15
CA ILE A 175 7.56 -7.55 4.78
C ILE A 175 7.85 -6.45 3.76
N SER A 176 7.45 -5.23 4.07
CA SER A 176 7.61 -4.10 3.15
C SER A 176 7.81 -2.77 3.88
N LYS A 177 8.16 -1.74 3.13
CA LYS A 177 8.02 -0.36 3.60
C LYS A 177 6.55 0.00 3.75
N PRO A 178 6.19 0.92 4.66
CA PRO A 178 4.81 1.35 4.90
C PRO A 178 4.33 2.39 3.87
N GLY A 179 4.43 2.08 2.58
CA GLY A 179 3.82 2.87 1.52
C GLY A 179 2.30 2.75 1.55
N GLY A 180 1.57 3.86 1.34
CA GLY A 180 0.11 3.87 1.44
C GLY A 180 -0.56 2.84 0.52
N LEU A 181 -0.17 2.79 -0.76
CA LEU A 181 -0.70 1.82 -1.72
C LEU A 181 -0.39 0.38 -1.33
N SER A 182 0.89 0.03 -1.12
CA SER A 182 1.27 -1.35 -0.82
C SER A 182 0.68 -1.87 0.49
N SER A 183 0.52 -0.99 1.49
CA SER A 183 -0.14 -1.33 2.75
C SER A 183 -1.63 -1.58 2.56
N THR A 184 -2.30 -0.78 1.71
CA THR A 184 -3.71 -0.97 1.36
C THR A 184 -3.91 -2.25 0.56
N GLU A 185 -3.08 -2.51 -0.44
CA GLU A 185 -3.08 -3.74 -1.24
C GLU A 185 -2.98 -4.99 -0.35
N ALA A 186 -2.02 -4.99 0.59
CA ALA A 186 -1.85 -6.10 1.54
C ALA A 186 -3.08 -6.28 2.44
N ALA A 187 -3.65 -5.18 2.95
CA ALA A 187 -4.82 -5.23 3.83
C ALA A 187 -6.09 -5.70 3.08
N VAL A 188 -6.32 -5.19 1.86
CA VAL A 188 -7.45 -5.59 1.01
C VAL A 188 -7.35 -7.06 0.61
N SER A 189 -6.13 -7.55 0.29
CA SER A 189 -5.86 -8.97 -0.01
C SER A 189 -5.87 -9.86 1.23
N CYS A 190 -6.06 -9.31 2.42
CA CYS A 190 -5.95 -10.04 3.69
C CYS A 190 -4.60 -10.76 3.82
N THR A 191 -3.51 -10.01 3.71
CA THR A 191 -2.13 -10.51 3.86
C THR A 191 -1.53 -9.95 5.16
N PRO A 192 -1.05 -10.80 6.08
CA PRO A 192 -0.37 -10.33 7.30
C PRO A 192 0.85 -9.47 6.94
N LEU A 193 1.07 -8.36 7.66
CA LEU A 193 1.96 -7.30 7.24
C LEU A 193 2.96 -6.90 8.32
N ILE A 194 4.25 -6.84 7.95
CA ILE A 194 5.32 -6.26 8.76
C ILE A 194 5.86 -5.03 8.04
N HIS A 195 5.81 -3.89 8.70
CA HIS A 195 6.38 -2.65 8.22
C HIS A 195 7.81 -2.46 8.71
N ILE A 196 8.69 -2.10 7.79
CA ILE A 196 10.12 -1.88 8.05
C ILE A 196 10.59 -0.57 7.42
N ASN A 197 11.63 0.04 7.99
CA ASN A 197 12.41 1.13 7.37
C ASN A 197 11.56 2.23 6.73
N PRO A 198 10.64 2.89 7.44
CA PRO A 198 9.84 3.97 6.89
C PRO A 198 10.74 5.13 6.45
N ILE A 199 10.41 5.76 5.33
CA ILE A 199 10.94 7.09 5.01
C ILE A 199 10.29 8.09 5.97
N PRO A 200 11.07 8.97 6.63
CA PRO A 200 10.50 10.01 7.50
C PRO A 200 9.44 10.84 6.79
N GLY A 201 8.34 11.12 7.48
CA GLY A 201 7.19 11.83 6.92
C GLY A 201 6.01 10.88 6.69
N CYS A 202 5.53 10.77 5.45
CA CYS A 202 4.31 10.01 5.10
C CYS A 202 4.39 8.54 5.48
N GLU A 203 5.51 7.86 5.16
CA GLU A 203 5.65 6.43 5.47
C GLU A 203 5.67 6.19 6.99
N SER A 204 6.27 7.09 7.80
CA SER A 204 6.23 6.97 9.25
C SER A 204 4.80 7.08 9.78
N LYS A 205 3.98 7.95 9.19
CA LYS A 205 2.56 8.12 9.54
C LYS A 205 1.72 6.92 9.10
N ASN A 206 1.97 6.38 7.92
CA ASN A 206 1.32 5.14 7.47
C ASN A 206 1.64 3.98 8.42
N MET A 207 2.91 3.83 8.84
CA MET A 207 3.34 2.81 9.79
C MET A 207 2.61 2.95 11.13
N GLU A 208 2.53 4.18 11.67
CA GLU A 208 1.82 4.49 12.90
C GLU A 208 0.32 4.18 12.78
N TYR A 209 -0.32 4.60 11.67
CA TYR A 209 -1.74 4.35 11.40
C TYR A 209 -2.07 2.85 11.39
N PHE A 210 -1.29 2.06 10.67
CA PHE A 210 -1.50 0.62 10.58
C PHE A 210 -1.18 -0.11 11.89
N SER A 211 -0.05 0.19 12.50
CA SER A 211 0.38 -0.54 13.71
C SER A 211 -0.49 -0.23 14.93
N SER A 212 -0.91 1.04 15.11
CA SER A 212 -1.80 1.42 16.21
C SER A 212 -3.19 0.77 16.15
N ARG A 213 -3.62 0.31 14.97
CA ARG A 213 -4.89 -0.38 14.72
C ARG A 213 -4.75 -1.89 14.59
N GLY A 214 -3.56 -2.44 14.87
CA GLY A 214 -3.29 -3.88 14.77
C GLY A 214 -3.29 -4.43 13.33
N MET A 215 -3.20 -3.59 12.33
CA MET A 215 -3.22 -3.97 10.91
C MET A 215 -1.83 -4.37 10.38
N SER A 216 -0.77 -4.05 11.11
CA SER A 216 0.61 -4.46 10.83
C SER A 216 1.42 -4.54 12.11
N LEU A 217 2.58 -5.19 12.05
CA LEU A 217 3.64 -5.06 13.05
C LEU A 217 4.68 -4.04 12.57
N ALA A 218 4.99 -3.05 13.41
CA ALA A 218 6.02 -2.05 13.16
C ALA A 218 7.37 -2.55 13.67
N VAL A 219 8.38 -2.62 12.81
CA VAL A 219 9.75 -3.00 13.16
C VAL A 219 10.66 -1.78 13.06
N HIS A 220 11.09 -1.26 14.20
CA HIS A 220 12.00 -0.11 14.30
C HIS A 220 13.48 -0.55 14.36
N SER A 221 13.74 -1.74 14.89
CA SER A 221 15.07 -2.34 14.96
C SER A 221 15.11 -3.69 14.27
N LEU A 222 15.70 -3.76 13.08
CA LEU A 222 15.79 -5.00 12.31
C LEU A 222 16.46 -6.15 13.09
N GLN A 223 17.51 -5.84 13.89
CA GLN A 223 18.22 -6.87 14.66
C GLN A 223 17.42 -7.44 15.82
N LYS A 224 16.59 -6.61 16.47
CA LYS A 224 15.90 -6.99 17.70
C LYS A 224 14.48 -7.47 17.45
N GLU A 225 13.81 -6.88 16.44
CA GLU A 225 12.36 -6.98 16.30
C GLU A 225 11.90 -7.78 15.07
N LEU A 226 12.73 -7.86 14.00
CA LEU A 226 12.29 -8.50 12.76
C LEU A 226 11.93 -9.97 12.93
N LEU A 227 12.84 -10.78 13.51
CA LEU A 227 12.58 -12.20 13.70
C LEU A 227 11.42 -12.46 14.67
N PRO A 228 11.34 -11.83 15.84
CA PRO A 228 10.14 -11.92 16.70
C PRO A 228 8.84 -11.56 15.99
N ALA A 229 8.81 -10.53 15.16
CA ALA A 229 7.63 -10.15 14.40
C ALA A 229 7.22 -11.22 13.37
N VAL A 230 8.20 -11.78 12.66
CA VAL A 230 7.95 -12.89 11.72
C VAL A 230 7.41 -14.11 12.46
N GLU A 231 8.06 -14.54 13.54
CA GLU A 231 7.64 -15.69 14.35
C GLU A 231 6.24 -15.51 14.93
N GLN A 232 5.90 -14.30 15.37
CA GLN A 232 4.56 -13.95 15.83
C GLN A 232 3.52 -14.15 14.74
N LEU A 233 3.74 -13.63 13.53
CA LEU A 233 2.77 -13.74 12.42
C LEU A 233 2.74 -15.11 11.76
N LEU A 234 3.76 -15.94 11.95
CA LEU A 234 3.71 -17.35 11.56
C LEU A 234 2.77 -18.17 12.46
N GLN A 235 2.33 -17.63 13.60
CA GLN A 235 1.31 -18.23 14.46
C GLN A 235 -0.09 -17.90 13.90
N PRO A 236 -0.93 -18.92 13.62
CA PRO A 236 -2.24 -18.72 12.98
C PRO A 236 -3.18 -17.78 13.75
N PHE A 237 -3.06 -17.72 15.07
CA PHE A 237 -3.89 -16.84 15.90
C PHE A 237 -3.55 -15.36 15.68
N ALA A 238 -2.27 -15.01 15.76
CA ALA A 238 -1.81 -13.63 15.58
C ALA A 238 -2.10 -13.11 14.15
N ALA A 239 -1.85 -13.96 13.15
CA ALA A 239 -2.19 -13.62 11.77
C ALA A 239 -3.69 -13.33 11.61
N ARG A 240 -4.58 -14.21 12.11
CA ARG A 240 -6.04 -14.01 12.03
C ARG A 240 -6.51 -12.75 12.74
N GLN A 241 -5.93 -12.40 13.90
CA GLN A 241 -6.25 -11.14 14.57
C GLN A 241 -5.90 -9.93 13.71
N MET A 242 -4.71 -9.92 13.11
CA MET A 242 -4.30 -8.85 12.20
C MET A 242 -5.23 -8.72 11.00
N LEU A 243 -5.60 -9.84 10.36
CA LEU A 243 -6.52 -9.85 9.23
C LEU A 243 -7.90 -9.30 9.61
N ALA A 244 -8.40 -9.62 10.79
CA ALA A 244 -9.66 -9.06 11.29
C ALA A 244 -9.58 -7.53 11.48
N CYS A 245 -8.45 -7.03 12.01
CA CYS A 245 -8.21 -5.58 12.12
C CYS A 245 -8.13 -4.90 10.74
N GLN A 246 -7.48 -5.53 9.76
CA GLN A 246 -7.41 -5.02 8.38
C GLN A 246 -8.81 -4.92 7.77
N GLN A 247 -9.64 -5.97 7.89
CA GLN A 247 -11.01 -6.00 7.36
C GLN A 247 -11.92 -4.95 8.01
N GLN A 248 -11.71 -4.64 9.29
CA GLN A 248 -12.50 -3.64 10.02
C GLN A 248 -12.14 -2.20 9.67
N ASN A 249 -10.88 -1.94 9.34
CA ASN A 249 -10.36 -0.58 9.22
C ASN A 249 -10.06 -0.14 7.77
N ILE A 250 -9.95 -1.08 6.82
CA ILE A 250 -9.65 -0.74 5.43
C ILE A 250 -10.88 -0.91 4.56
N SER A 251 -11.22 0.16 3.88
CA SER A 251 -12.32 0.20 2.91
C SER A 251 -12.01 -0.66 1.70
N ARG A 252 -12.92 -1.59 1.39
CA ARG A 252 -12.91 -2.34 0.12
C ARG A 252 -13.76 -1.60 -0.92
N HIS A 253 -13.58 -1.93 -2.19
CA HIS A 253 -14.32 -1.34 -3.32
C HIS A 253 -14.18 0.20 -3.41
N ALA A 254 -13.01 0.71 -3.00
CA ALA A 254 -12.75 2.14 -3.03
C ALA A 254 -12.81 2.69 -4.47
N ALA A 255 -12.28 1.96 -5.44
CA ALA A 255 -12.27 2.36 -6.84
C ALA A 255 -13.69 2.54 -7.40
N GLU A 256 -14.62 1.62 -7.12
CA GLU A 256 -16.02 1.70 -7.56
C GLU A 256 -16.70 2.95 -6.98
N ARG A 257 -16.58 3.18 -5.67
CA ARG A 257 -17.17 4.36 -5.00
C ARG A 257 -16.56 5.68 -5.47
N ILE A 258 -15.28 5.68 -5.82
CA ILE A 258 -14.63 6.85 -6.42
C ILE A 258 -15.18 7.11 -7.81
N CYS A 259 -15.44 6.08 -8.61
CA CYS A 259 -16.09 6.22 -9.92
C CYS A 259 -17.50 6.79 -9.79
N ASP A 260 -18.28 6.33 -8.79
CA ASP A 260 -19.62 6.87 -8.53
C ASP A 260 -19.56 8.37 -8.15
N LEU A 261 -18.61 8.76 -7.30
CA LEU A 261 -18.39 10.17 -6.96
C LEU A 261 -17.97 11.00 -8.18
N ALA A 262 -17.10 10.44 -9.01
CA ALA A 262 -16.62 11.06 -10.24
C ALA A 262 -17.80 11.31 -11.21
N GLN A 263 -18.69 10.34 -11.40
CA GLN A 263 -19.89 10.48 -12.23
C GLN A 263 -20.83 11.57 -11.69
N GLN A 264 -21.07 11.60 -10.37
CA GLN A 264 -21.90 12.65 -9.75
C GLN A 264 -21.33 14.06 -9.98
N LEU A 265 -20.00 14.22 -9.95
CA LEU A 265 -19.36 15.51 -10.24
C LEU A 265 -19.56 15.94 -11.68
N VAL A 266 -19.46 15.02 -12.63
CA VAL A 266 -19.68 15.31 -14.07
C VAL A 266 -21.15 15.71 -14.29
N ASP A 267 -22.11 14.94 -13.76
CA ASP A 267 -23.54 15.20 -13.94
C ASP A 267 -23.96 16.56 -13.35
N SER A 268 -23.39 16.89 -12.19
CA SER A 268 -23.64 18.19 -11.52
C SER A 268 -23.10 19.36 -12.33
N SER A 269 -21.93 19.20 -12.97
CA SER A 269 -21.32 20.24 -13.79
C SER A 269 -22.10 20.50 -15.09
N ILE A 270 -22.61 19.44 -15.72
CA ILE A 270 -23.46 19.56 -16.93
C ILE A 270 -24.76 20.31 -16.60
N SER A 271 -25.38 19.98 -15.47
CA SER A 271 -26.63 20.62 -15.01
C SER A 271 -26.44 22.10 -14.70
N ALA A 272 -25.24 22.52 -14.27
CA ALA A 272 -24.92 23.91 -13.99
C ALA A 272 -24.69 24.76 -15.27
N VAL A 273 -24.17 24.15 -16.33
CA VAL A 273 -23.93 24.81 -17.64
C VAL A 273 -25.24 24.97 -18.45
N SER A 274 -26.24 24.11 -18.17
CA SER A 274 -27.53 24.10 -18.88
C SER A 274 -28.55 25.09 -18.32
N LYS A 275 -28.23 25.81 -17.27
CA LYS A 275 -29.01 26.90 -16.65
C LYS A 275 -28.40 28.25 -16.93
#